data_864d74a76e2f113963f6c0e896fb0612
#
_entry.id   864d74a76e2f113963f6c0e896fb0612
#
_cell.length_a   1.000
_cell.length_b   1.000
_cell.length_c   1.000
_cell.angle_alpha   90.00
_cell.angle_beta   90.00
_cell.angle_gamma   90.00
#
_symmetry.space_group_name_H-M   'P 1'
#
loop_
_entity.id
_entity.type
_entity.pdbx_description
1 polymer ?
#
loop_
_entity_poly.entity_id
_entity_poly.type
_entity_poly.pdbx_seq_one_letter_code
_entity_poly.pdbx_strand_id
1 'polypeptide(L)'
;MRPKQEGKAKHFMPIIEIENFTKTYPLPDNTNETFRAVDAVSLLIETGEIFGILGPNGAGKTTTLEMLEGLNDIDGGHATIDGIDVQSYPFKIKEIIGVQLQASEYFENLSLVELLTLFGGLYSRDIDPTALLEKVQLLDKAKAKPANLSGGQKQRFSIACALVNEPKVLFLDEPTTGLDPQAKRNIWDLVQDLNNNGMTIVLTTHNMEEAESLCHRIAIMDHGKIVAEGTPQKLILLYAPDPPAAPLHGNLEDVFLVLTGHALRD
;
A
#
# COMPACT_ATOMS: atom_id res chain seq x y z
N MET A 1 29.33 21.87 -32.23
CA MET A 1 28.19 21.00 -31.97
C MET A 1 28.60 19.97 -30.91
N ARG A 2 28.09 20.09 -29.68
CA ARG A 2 28.34 19.08 -28.61
C ARG A 2 27.18 18.06 -28.72
N PRO A 3 27.46 16.74 -28.63
CA PRO A 3 26.39 15.75 -28.64
C PRO A 3 25.55 15.89 -27.36
N LYS A 4 24.23 15.88 -27.53
CA LYS A 4 23.26 15.76 -26.42
C LYS A 4 23.55 14.44 -25.71
N GLN A 5 23.82 14.50 -24.42
CA GLN A 5 23.80 13.33 -23.56
C GLN A 5 22.36 12.80 -23.53
N GLU A 6 22.14 11.68 -24.20
CA GLU A 6 20.94 10.88 -23.99
C GLU A 6 20.93 10.43 -22.54
N GLY A 7 19.91 10.86 -21.80
CA GLY A 7 19.68 10.44 -20.44
C GLY A 7 19.60 8.92 -20.41
N LYS A 8 20.55 8.26 -19.74
CA LYS A 8 20.48 6.84 -19.42
C LYS A 8 19.17 6.63 -18.65
N ALA A 9 18.24 5.88 -19.24
CA ALA A 9 17.10 5.36 -18.52
C ALA A 9 17.63 4.67 -17.25
N LYS A 10 17.26 5.15 -16.07
CA LYS A 10 17.57 4.45 -14.82
C LYS A 10 16.86 3.10 -14.93
N HIS A 11 17.62 2.04 -15.06
CA HIS A 11 17.09 0.68 -14.97
C HIS A 11 16.80 0.48 -13.48
N PHE A 12 15.55 0.72 -13.07
CA PHE A 12 15.09 0.38 -11.74
C PHE A 12 14.98 -1.15 -11.69
N MET A 13 15.66 -1.77 -10.73
CA MET A 13 15.46 -3.21 -10.47
C MET A 13 14.20 -3.35 -9.62
N PRO A 14 13.34 -4.33 -9.92
CA PRO A 14 12.16 -4.59 -9.10
C PRO A 14 12.60 -4.93 -7.68
N ILE A 15 11.95 -4.31 -6.70
CA ILE A 15 12.13 -4.64 -5.28
C ILE A 15 11.13 -5.70 -4.84
N ILE A 16 9.96 -5.77 -5.50
CA ILE A 16 8.97 -6.82 -5.29
C ILE A 16 8.67 -7.49 -6.62
N GLU A 17 8.79 -8.81 -6.62
CA GLU A 17 8.42 -9.65 -7.75
C GLU A 17 7.38 -10.66 -7.30
N ILE A 18 6.23 -10.69 -7.96
CA ILE A 18 5.11 -11.59 -7.69
C ILE A 18 4.84 -12.40 -8.95
N GLU A 19 4.79 -13.71 -8.84
CA GLU A 19 4.48 -14.61 -9.94
C GLU A 19 3.36 -15.59 -9.58
N ASN A 20 2.24 -15.48 -10.30
CA ASN A 20 1.09 -16.40 -10.20
C ASN A 20 0.53 -16.57 -8.79
N PHE A 21 0.55 -15.50 -7.97
CA PHE A 21 -0.02 -15.53 -6.61
C PHE A 21 -1.44 -16.06 -6.62
N THR A 22 -1.70 -17.04 -5.77
CA THR A 22 -3.02 -17.64 -5.63
C THR A 22 -3.33 -17.87 -4.17
N LYS A 23 -4.53 -17.46 -3.75
CA LYS A 23 -5.08 -17.72 -2.41
C LYS A 23 -6.52 -18.17 -2.52
N THR A 24 -6.82 -19.26 -1.83
CA THR A 24 -8.14 -19.90 -1.83
C THR A 24 -8.66 -20.03 -0.42
N TYR A 25 -9.92 -19.68 -0.19
CA TYR A 25 -10.59 -19.84 1.09
C TYR A 25 -11.80 -20.76 0.94
N PRO A 26 -12.15 -21.56 1.97
CA PRO A 26 -13.39 -22.31 1.99
C PRO A 26 -14.58 -21.34 2.06
N LEU A 27 -15.69 -21.68 1.41
CA LEU A 27 -16.94 -20.96 1.60
C LEU A 27 -17.53 -21.21 2.99
N PRO A 28 -18.22 -20.19 3.60
CA PRO A 28 -18.71 -20.29 4.99
C PRO A 28 -19.73 -21.41 5.25
N ASP A 29 -20.43 -21.90 4.21
CA ASP A 29 -21.61 -22.76 4.32
C ASP A 29 -21.34 -24.26 4.46
N ASN A 30 -20.17 -24.69 4.96
CA ASN A 30 -19.78 -26.11 5.07
C ASN A 30 -19.91 -26.94 3.76
N THR A 31 -20.03 -26.30 2.63
CA THR A 31 -19.87 -26.94 1.32
C THR A 31 -18.38 -27.15 1.10
N ASN A 32 -17.98 -28.26 0.49
CA ASN A 32 -16.57 -28.47 0.07
C ASN A 32 -16.16 -27.49 -1.05
N GLU A 33 -16.90 -26.40 -1.18
CA GLU A 33 -16.64 -25.36 -2.18
C GLU A 33 -15.67 -24.32 -1.64
N THR A 34 -14.84 -23.81 -2.53
CA THR A 34 -13.82 -22.79 -2.23
C THR A 34 -13.98 -21.64 -3.19
N PHE A 35 -13.55 -20.44 -2.75
CA PHE A 35 -13.41 -19.30 -3.65
C PHE A 35 -11.96 -18.84 -3.68
N ARG A 36 -11.51 -18.35 -4.84
CA ARG A 36 -10.19 -17.76 -5.00
C ARG A 36 -10.26 -16.28 -4.69
N ALA A 37 -9.66 -15.89 -3.56
CA ALA A 37 -9.51 -14.49 -3.18
C ALA A 37 -8.43 -13.78 -4.00
N VAL A 38 -7.39 -14.54 -4.43
CA VAL A 38 -6.34 -14.10 -5.35
C VAL A 38 -6.14 -15.21 -6.37
N ASP A 39 -6.19 -14.89 -7.67
CA ASP A 39 -6.19 -15.84 -8.77
C ASP A 39 -5.11 -15.50 -9.80
N ALA A 40 -3.95 -16.16 -9.65
CA ALA A 40 -2.78 -16.06 -10.53
C ALA A 40 -2.28 -14.62 -10.76
N VAL A 41 -2.25 -13.79 -9.71
CA VAL A 41 -1.76 -12.42 -9.78
C VAL A 41 -0.25 -12.40 -9.99
N SER A 42 0.22 -11.62 -10.98
CA SER A 42 1.64 -11.38 -11.24
C SER A 42 1.89 -9.88 -11.36
N LEU A 43 2.87 -9.36 -10.61
CA LEU A 43 3.19 -7.93 -10.55
C LEU A 43 4.70 -7.73 -10.33
N LEU A 44 5.22 -6.62 -10.84
CA LEU A 44 6.58 -6.15 -10.57
C LEU A 44 6.49 -4.73 -10.01
N ILE A 45 7.12 -4.47 -8.85
CA ILE A 45 7.14 -3.15 -8.23
C ILE A 45 8.58 -2.68 -8.14
N GLU A 46 8.85 -1.46 -8.61
CA GLU A 46 10.20 -0.92 -8.70
C GLU A 46 10.62 -0.23 -7.40
N THR A 47 11.92 -0.19 -7.14
CA THR A 47 12.48 0.52 -5.97
C THR A 47 12.17 2.01 -6.04
N GLY A 48 11.65 2.59 -4.94
CA GLY A 48 11.28 4.01 -4.86
C GLY A 48 9.98 4.35 -5.58
N GLU A 49 9.16 3.35 -5.91
CA GLU A 49 7.84 3.54 -6.51
C GLU A 49 6.76 3.67 -5.43
N ILE A 50 5.75 4.50 -5.67
CA ILE A 50 4.45 4.39 -5.00
C ILE A 50 3.55 3.57 -5.92
N PHE A 51 3.26 2.34 -5.54
CA PHE A 51 2.43 1.41 -6.28
C PHE A 51 1.08 1.22 -5.60
N GLY A 52 -0.01 1.41 -6.33
CA GLY A 52 -1.37 1.25 -5.82
C GLY A 52 -2.04 -0.04 -6.30
N ILE A 53 -2.74 -0.75 -5.41
CA ILE A 53 -3.69 -1.80 -5.77
C ILE A 53 -5.09 -1.22 -5.58
N LEU A 54 -5.73 -0.87 -6.68
CA LEU A 54 -7.05 -0.23 -6.71
C LEU A 54 -8.13 -1.28 -6.98
N GLY A 55 -9.22 -1.25 -6.23
CA GLY A 55 -10.36 -2.15 -6.48
C GLY A 55 -11.42 -2.07 -5.38
N PRO A 56 -12.60 -2.66 -5.61
CA PRO A 56 -13.69 -2.67 -4.64
C PRO A 56 -13.35 -3.52 -3.40
N ASN A 57 -14.20 -3.42 -2.37
CA ASN A 57 -14.15 -4.31 -1.23
C ASN A 57 -14.36 -5.76 -1.67
N GLY A 58 -13.52 -6.68 -1.16
CA GLY A 58 -13.54 -8.09 -1.57
C GLY A 58 -12.84 -8.40 -2.90
N ALA A 59 -12.17 -7.43 -3.54
CA ALA A 59 -11.40 -7.69 -4.76
C ALA A 59 -10.15 -8.57 -4.55
N GLY A 60 -9.68 -8.75 -3.30
CA GLY A 60 -8.47 -9.50 -2.97
C GLY A 60 -7.26 -8.64 -2.60
N LYS A 61 -7.43 -7.31 -2.50
CA LYS A 61 -6.35 -6.34 -2.22
C LYS A 61 -5.61 -6.65 -0.91
N THR A 62 -6.32 -6.65 0.22
CA THR A 62 -5.77 -6.95 1.55
C THR A 62 -5.13 -8.34 1.58
N THR A 63 -5.79 -9.35 1.01
CA THR A 63 -5.23 -10.71 0.93
C THR A 63 -3.90 -10.73 0.17
N THR A 64 -3.77 -9.96 -0.92
CA THR A 64 -2.53 -9.84 -1.68
C THR A 64 -1.42 -9.19 -0.84
N LEU A 65 -1.73 -8.13 -0.07
CA LEU A 65 -0.78 -7.52 0.84
C LEU A 65 -0.36 -8.49 1.95
N GLU A 66 -1.31 -9.12 2.63
CA GLU A 66 -1.05 -10.06 3.73
C GLU A 66 -0.16 -11.24 3.31
N MET A 67 -0.29 -11.71 2.05
CA MET A 67 0.61 -12.72 1.49
C MET A 67 2.03 -12.18 1.32
N LEU A 68 2.20 -10.93 0.84
CA LEU A 68 3.51 -10.27 0.72
C LEU A 68 4.15 -9.97 2.09
N GLU A 69 3.34 -9.67 3.08
CA GLU A 69 3.75 -9.41 4.45
C GLU A 69 4.14 -10.68 5.22
N GLY A 70 3.89 -11.86 4.63
CA GLY A 70 4.09 -13.15 5.29
C GLY A 70 3.14 -13.37 6.46
N LEU A 71 1.94 -12.78 6.41
CA LEU A 71 0.83 -12.97 7.37
C LEU A 71 -0.13 -14.07 6.90
N ASN A 72 -0.24 -14.26 5.58
CA ASN A 72 -1.03 -15.31 4.95
C ASN A 72 -0.16 -16.23 4.12
N ASP A 73 -0.43 -17.53 4.19
CA ASP A 73 0.24 -18.53 3.36
C ASP A 73 -0.14 -18.36 1.88
N ILE A 74 0.82 -18.59 1.00
CA ILE A 74 0.66 -18.59 -0.45
C ILE A 74 0.25 -20.00 -0.88
N ASP A 75 -0.94 -20.17 -1.48
CA ASP A 75 -1.42 -21.47 -1.95
C ASP A 75 -0.83 -21.85 -3.32
N GLY A 76 -0.43 -20.86 -4.12
CA GLY A 76 0.22 -21.05 -5.41
C GLY A 76 1.00 -19.84 -5.88
N GLY A 77 2.00 -20.06 -6.73
CA GLY A 77 2.93 -19.02 -7.15
C GLY A 77 4.01 -18.73 -6.11
N HIS A 78 4.72 -17.61 -6.27
CA HIS A 78 5.73 -17.16 -5.30
C HIS A 78 5.92 -15.64 -5.38
N ALA A 79 6.56 -15.08 -4.36
CA ALA A 79 7.04 -13.70 -4.41
C ALA A 79 8.38 -13.53 -3.70
N THR A 80 9.12 -12.52 -4.16
CA THR A 80 10.32 -12.04 -3.49
C THR A 80 10.20 -10.56 -3.16
N ILE A 81 10.80 -10.15 -2.02
CA ILE A 81 11.01 -8.75 -1.67
C ILE A 81 12.51 -8.57 -1.45
N ASP A 82 13.12 -7.66 -2.20
CA ASP A 82 14.58 -7.44 -2.21
C ASP A 82 15.36 -8.76 -2.43
N GLY A 83 14.85 -9.63 -3.32
CA GLY A 83 15.40 -10.93 -3.62
C GLY A 83 15.21 -12.00 -2.53
N ILE A 84 14.48 -11.71 -1.45
CA ILE A 84 14.18 -12.64 -0.36
C ILE A 84 12.80 -13.27 -0.62
N ASP A 85 12.74 -14.60 -0.71
CA ASP A 85 11.49 -15.33 -0.86
C ASP A 85 10.61 -15.18 0.39
N VAL A 86 9.37 -14.72 0.16
CA VAL A 86 8.42 -14.35 1.22
C VAL A 86 8.02 -15.55 2.08
N GLN A 87 7.76 -16.68 1.46
CA GLN A 87 7.25 -17.87 2.15
C GLN A 87 8.37 -18.63 2.87
N SER A 88 9.55 -18.69 2.26
CA SER A 88 10.70 -19.41 2.83
C SER A 88 11.36 -18.64 3.97
N TYR A 89 11.30 -17.31 3.97
CA TYR A 89 12.01 -16.45 4.93
C TYR A 89 11.13 -15.37 5.56
N PRO A 90 9.95 -15.68 6.13
CA PRO A 90 8.99 -14.68 6.61
C PRO A 90 9.56 -13.77 7.70
N PHE A 91 10.48 -14.24 8.55
CA PHE A 91 11.13 -13.39 9.55
C PHE A 91 12.08 -12.37 8.95
N LYS A 92 12.83 -12.74 7.88
CA LYS A 92 13.69 -11.78 7.17
C LYS A 92 12.86 -10.72 6.44
N ILE A 93 11.72 -11.11 5.90
CA ILE A 93 10.77 -10.17 5.29
C ILE A 93 10.33 -9.13 6.31
N LYS A 94 9.92 -9.53 7.51
CA LYS A 94 9.49 -8.63 8.59
C LYS A 94 10.57 -7.65 9.05
N GLU A 95 11.84 -7.94 8.83
CA GLU A 95 12.95 -7.02 9.13
C GLU A 95 13.08 -5.89 8.10
N ILE A 96 12.61 -6.09 6.87
CA ILE A 96 12.80 -5.16 5.75
C ILE A 96 11.52 -4.49 5.27
N ILE A 97 10.36 -4.87 5.82
CA ILE A 97 9.08 -4.24 5.52
C ILE A 97 8.53 -3.50 6.72
N GLY A 98 7.79 -2.43 6.46
CA GLY A 98 6.90 -1.78 7.43
C GLY A 98 5.46 -2.01 7.02
N VAL A 99 4.61 -2.32 7.99
CA VAL A 99 3.20 -2.61 7.72
C VAL A 99 2.31 -1.71 8.56
N GLN A 100 1.45 -0.94 7.90
CA GLN A 100 0.35 -0.23 8.54
C GLN A 100 -0.92 -1.02 8.32
N LEU A 101 -1.43 -1.60 9.38
CA LEU A 101 -2.66 -2.37 9.38
C LEU A 101 -3.90 -1.46 9.41
N GLN A 102 -4.99 -1.92 8.81
CA GLN A 102 -6.28 -1.20 8.79
C GLN A 102 -6.82 -0.93 10.21
N ALA A 103 -6.65 -1.87 11.13
CA ALA A 103 -6.99 -1.71 12.54
C ALA A 103 -5.77 -1.98 13.42
N SER A 104 -5.46 -1.04 14.30
CA SER A 104 -4.35 -1.16 15.25
C SER A 104 -4.83 -0.91 16.65
N GLU A 105 -4.60 -1.88 17.53
CA GLU A 105 -4.79 -1.71 18.96
C GLU A 105 -3.45 -1.47 19.63
N TYR A 106 -3.40 -0.49 20.51
CA TYR A 106 -2.19 -0.10 21.22
C TYR A 106 -2.38 -0.30 22.74
N PHE A 107 -1.28 -0.45 23.46
CA PHE A 107 -1.31 -0.44 24.92
C PHE A 107 -1.82 0.92 25.42
N GLU A 108 -3.01 0.94 26.00
CA GLU A 108 -3.74 2.16 26.39
C GLU A 108 -3.00 3.04 27.40
N ASN A 109 -2.10 2.45 28.19
CA ASN A 109 -1.39 3.15 29.27
C ASN A 109 -0.06 3.76 28.83
N LEU A 110 0.45 3.44 27.65
CA LEU A 110 1.70 3.96 27.14
C LEU A 110 1.47 5.22 26.29
N SER A 111 2.41 6.16 26.40
CA SER A 111 2.51 7.33 25.51
C SER A 111 3.04 6.93 24.12
N LEU A 112 2.92 7.82 23.12
CA LEU A 112 3.42 7.56 21.77
C LEU A 112 4.94 7.28 21.77
N VAL A 113 5.73 8.02 22.56
CA VAL A 113 7.17 7.78 22.69
C VAL A 113 7.45 6.40 23.28
N GLU A 114 6.76 6.03 24.36
CA GLU A 114 6.96 4.73 25.00
C GLU A 114 6.58 3.57 24.10
N LEU A 115 5.51 3.72 23.31
CA LEU A 115 5.10 2.73 22.31
C LEU A 115 6.14 2.56 21.20
N LEU A 116 6.65 3.65 20.63
CA LEU A 116 7.71 3.56 19.61
C LEU A 116 8.98 2.94 20.18
N THR A 117 9.38 3.31 21.40
CA THR A 117 10.53 2.70 22.09
C THR A 117 10.32 1.20 22.30
N LEU A 118 9.11 0.79 22.71
CA LEU A 118 8.77 -0.63 22.86
C LEU A 118 8.89 -1.36 21.52
N PHE A 119 8.31 -0.80 20.45
CA PHE A 119 8.39 -1.42 19.12
C PHE A 119 9.83 -1.48 18.60
N GLY A 120 10.64 -0.43 18.80
CA GLY A 120 12.08 -0.47 18.52
C GLY A 120 12.78 -1.63 19.21
N GLY A 121 12.47 -1.82 20.51
CA GLY A 121 13.00 -2.94 21.29
C GLY A 121 12.63 -4.32 20.73
N LEU A 122 11.41 -4.50 20.17
CA LEU A 122 11.00 -5.76 19.54
C LEU A 122 11.84 -6.10 18.31
N TYR A 123 12.30 -5.08 17.57
CA TYR A 123 13.23 -5.24 16.44
C TYR A 123 14.71 -5.22 16.86
N SER A 124 15.01 -5.16 18.17
CA SER A 124 16.38 -5.00 18.70
C SER A 124 17.11 -3.77 18.11
N ARG A 125 16.36 -2.69 17.87
CA ARG A 125 16.86 -1.43 17.32
C ARG A 125 16.84 -0.32 18.38
N ASP A 126 17.91 0.43 18.44
CA ASP A 126 17.97 1.70 19.17
C ASP A 126 17.46 2.80 18.23
N ILE A 127 16.25 3.28 18.47
CA ILE A 127 15.57 4.27 17.64
C ILE A 127 15.50 5.62 18.37
N ASP A 128 15.39 6.70 17.61
CA ASP A 128 14.94 7.99 18.13
C ASP A 128 13.41 8.14 17.94
N PRO A 129 12.58 7.88 18.98
CA PRO A 129 11.14 7.99 18.87
C PRO A 129 10.68 9.41 18.54
N THR A 130 11.44 10.43 18.97
CA THR A 130 11.09 11.83 18.72
C THR A 130 11.29 12.20 17.26
N ALA A 131 12.34 11.73 16.62
CA ALA A 131 12.57 11.90 15.19
C ALA A 131 11.47 11.20 14.35
N LEU A 132 11.02 10.01 14.76
CA LEU A 132 9.89 9.34 14.10
C LEU A 132 8.58 10.11 14.26
N LEU A 133 8.30 10.65 15.45
CA LEU A 133 7.11 11.46 15.69
C LEU A 133 7.17 12.79 14.92
N GLU A 134 8.33 13.39 14.79
CA GLU A 134 8.52 14.57 13.94
C GLU A 134 8.24 14.27 12.48
N LYS A 135 8.75 13.17 11.96
CA LYS A 135 8.52 12.70 10.57
C LYS A 135 7.04 12.55 10.24
N VAL A 136 6.21 12.09 11.19
CA VAL A 136 4.76 11.97 11.01
C VAL A 136 3.96 13.15 11.57
N GLN A 137 4.62 14.26 11.92
CA GLN A 137 4.00 15.50 12.44
C GLN A 137 3.17 15.27 13.73
N LEU A 138 3.72 14.50 14.67
CA LEU A 138 3.10 14.18 15.97
C LEU A 138 4.02 14.48 17.17
N LEU A 139 5.10 15.24 16.97
CA LEU A 139 6.05 15.55 18.04
C LEU A 139 5.38 16.27 19.21
N ASP A 140 4.43 17.16 18.94
CA ASP A 140 3.61 17.86 19.98
C ASP A 140 2.74 16.91 20.80
N LYS A 141 2.52 15.68 20.33
CA LYS A 141 1.74 14.62 20.97
C LYS A 141 2.61 13.52 21.59
N ALA A 142 3.93 13.69 21.67
CA ALA A 142 4.87 12.67 22.13
C ALA A 142 4.47 11.99 23.45
N LYS A 143 3.92 12.77 24.40
CA LYS A 143 3.44 12.29 25.72
C LYS A 143 1.95 11.93 25.73
N ALA A 144 1.23 12.09 24.64
CA ALA A 144 -0.17 11.71 24.55
C ALA A 144 -0.32 10.18 24.48
N LYS A 145 -1.49 9.68 24.87
CA LYS A 145 -1.88 8.28 24.71
C LYS A 145 -2.65 8.10 23.41
N PRO A 146 -2.61 6.93 22.75
CA PRO A 146 -3.32 6.69 21.48
C PRO A 146 -4.82 6.99 21.53
N ALA A 147 -5.47 6.75 22.69
CA ALA A 147 -6.88 7.03 22.87
C ALA A 147 -7.24 8.52 22.71
N ASN A 148 -6.28 9.43 22.93
CA ASN A 148 -6.47 10.87 22.87
C ASN A 148 -6.17 11.46 21.48
N LEU A 149 -5.89 10.63 20.47
CA LEU A 149 -5.62 11.04 19.11
C LEU A 149 -6.89 11.09 18.27
N SER A 150 -6.98 12.06 17.35
CA SER A 150 -7.97 12.04 16.27
C SER A 150 -7.73 10.87 15.30
N GLY A 151 -8.70 10.53 14.44
CA GLY A 151 -8.55 9.47 13.44
C GLY A 151 -7.30 9.66 12.56
N GLY A 152 -7.11 10.85 11.99
CA GLY A 152 -5.93 11.15 11.18
C GLY A 152 -4.62 11.13 11.97
N GLN A 153 -4.64 11.51 13.26
CA GLN A 153 -3.47 11.38 14.13
C GLN A 153 -3.14 9.91 14.44
N LYS A 154 -4.15 9.07 14.68
CA LYS A 154 -3.97 7.63 14.86
C LYS A 154 -3.36 6.99 13.63
N GLN A 155 -3.83 7.39 12.44
CA GLN A 155 -3.31 6.89 11.19
C GLN A 155 -1.84 7.27 10.97
N ARG A 156 -1.47 8.55 11.22
CA ARG A 156 -0.07 8.98 11.16
C ARG A 156 0.81 8.26 12.19
N PHE A 157 0.29 7.99 13.38
CA PHE A 157 1.00 7.21 14.40
C PHE A 157 1.20 5.75 13.97
N SER A 158 0.19 5.13 13.34
CA SER A 158 0.32 3.78 12.76
C SER A 158 1.43 3.71 11.71
N ILE A 159 1.55 4.73 10.87
CA ILE A 159 2.68 4.85 9.91
C ILE A 159 4.01 4.99 10.68
N ALA A 160 4.08 5.80 11.75
CA ALA A 160 5.30 5.89 12.55
C ALA A 160 5.73 4.53 13.14
N CYS A 161 4.77 3.74 13.62
CA CYS A 161 5.04 2.38 14.11
C CYS A 161 5.58 1.47 13.00
N ALA A 162 5.06 1.59 11.77
CA ALA A 162 5.53 0.84 10.61
C ALA A 162 6.94 1.27 10.14
N LEU A 163 7.43 2.43 10.55
CA LEU A 163 8.77 2.93 10.20
C LEU A 163 9.86 2.59 11.22
N VAL A 164 9.51 1.98 12.35
CA VAL A 164 10.42 1.71 13.48
C VAL A 164 11.64 0.86 13.08
N ASN A 165 11.44 -0.10 12.17
CA ASN A 165 12.51 -0.99 11.71
C ASN A 165 13.28 -0.45 10.49
N GLU A 166 13.06 0.82 10.08
CA GLU A 166 13.67 1.44 8.89
C GLU A 166 13.47 0.57 7.63
N PRO A 167 12.21 0.32 7.25
CA PRO A 167 11.90 -0.63 6.20
C PRO A 167 12.37 -0.17 4.82
N LYS A 168 12.62 -1.13 3.91
CA LYS A 168 12.83 -0.86 2.47
C LYS A 168 11.53 -0.66 1.72
N VAL A 169 10.47 -1.33 2.17
CA VAL A 169 9.12 -1.26 1.61
C VAL A 169 8.12 -0.98 2.73
N LEU A 170 7.24 -0.01 2.51
CA LEU A 170 6.13 0.31 3.39
C LEU A 170 4.81 -0.13 2.76
N PHE A 171 4.08 -1.01 3.44
CA PHE A 171 2.73 -1.44 3.07
C PHE A 171 1.69 -0.62 3.83
N LEU A 172 0.70 -0.08 3.11
CA LEU A 172 -0.39 0.73 3.64
C LEU A 172 -1.72 0.15 3.17
N ASP A 173 -2.47 -0.47 4.08
CA ASP A 173 -3.79 -1.00 3.74
C ASP A 173 -4.88 0.05 3.99
N GLU A 174 -5.44 0.58 2.91
CA GLU A 174 -6.48 1.61 2.89
C GLU A 174 -6.20 2.80 3.82
N PRO A 175 -5.06 3.51 3.66
CA PRO A 175 -4.54 4.45 4.66
C PRO A 175 -5.42 5.67 4.94
N THR A 176 -6.38 5.98 4.09
CA THR A 176 -7.24 7.16 4.26
C THR A 176 -8.72 6.85 4.48
N THR A 177 -9.07 5.56 4.60
CA THR A 177 -10.46 5.15 4.81
C THR A 177 -11.03 5.72 6.11
N GLY A 178 -12.23 6.31 6.03
CA GLY A 178 -12.93 6.91 7.18
C GLY A 178 -12.37 8.25 7.66
N LEU A 179 -11.39 8.84 6.97
CA LEU A 179 -10.84 10.14 7.30
C LEU A 179 -11.59 11.29 6.61
N ASP A 180 -11.63 12.44 7.28
CA ASP A 180 -12.09 13.68 6.66
C ASP A 180 -11.12 14.17 5.56
N PRO A 181 -11.56 15.07 4.64
CA PRO A 181 -10.75 15.49 3.51
C PRO A 181 -9.40 16.12 3.90
N GLN A 182 -9.34 16.83 5.02
CA GLN A 182 -8.09 17.45 5.47
C GLN A 182 -7.12 16.39 6.02
N ALA A 183 -7.62 15.43 6.78
CA ALA A 183 -6.82 14.32 7.28
C ALA A 183 -6.29 13.44 6.15
N LYS A 184 -7.09 13.19 5.10
CA LYS A 184 -6.64 12.49 3.88
C LYS A 184 -5.45 13.19 3.23
N ARG A 185 -5.55 14.50 2.99
CA ARG A 185 -4.46 15.28 2.39
C ARG A 185 -3.18 15.20 3.23
N ASN A 186 -3.29 15.30 4.55
CA ASN A 186 -2.14 15.20 5.44
C ASN A 186 -1.46 13.81 5.35
N ILE A 187 -2.22 12.73 5.12
CA ILE A 187 -1.65 11.39 4.87
C ILE A 187 -0.99 11.35 3.49
N TRP A 188 -1.61 11.92 2.47
CA TRP A 188 -1.03 11.96 1.12
C TRP A 188 0.31 12.72 1.11
N ASP A 189 0.36 13.89 1.75
CA ASP A 189 1.60 14.66 1.90
C ASP A 189 2.69 13.83 2.59
N LEU A 190 2.33 13.14 3.69
CA LEU A 190 3.26 12.27 4.40
C LEU A 190 3.78 11.12 3.52
N VAL A 191 2.90 10.44 2.78
CA VAL A 191 3.26 9.35 1.86
C VAL A 191 4.21 9.86 0.76
N GLN A 192 3.93 11.02 0.17
CA GLN A 192 4.80 11.64 -0.82
C GLN A 192 6.16 12.03 -0.23
N ASP A 193 6.20 12.59 0.98
CA ASP A 193 7.44 12.94 1.67
C ASP A 193 8.30 11.71 1.95
N LEU A 194 7.71 10.61 2.40
CA LEU A 194 8.39 9.34 2.61
C LEU A 194 8.98 8.79 1.30
N ASN A 195 8.21 8.84 0.23
CA ASN A 195 8.67 8.39 -1.08
C ASN A 195 9.76 9.27 -1.67
N ASN A 196 9.66 10.60 -1.55
CA ASN A 196 10.70 11.55 -1.98
C ASN A 196 12.04 11.30 -1.27
N ASN A 197 12.01 10.71 -0.07
CA ASN A 197 13.19 10.26 0.67
C ASN A 197 13.64 8.83 0.30
N GLY A 198 13.10 8.25 -0.78
CA GLY A 198 13.54 6.97 -1.36
C GLY A 198 12.77 5.74 -0.88
N MET A 199 11.72 5.90 -0.06
CA MET A 199 10.88 4.78 0.39
C MET A 199 10.08 4.20 -0.77
N THR A 200 10.10 2.87 -0.92
CA THR A 200 9.12 2.17 -1.77
C THR A 200 7.83 2.00 -0.99
N ILE A 201 6.69 2.32 -1.60
CA ILE A 201 5.40 2.27 -0.91
C ILE A 201 4.43 1.46 -1.76
N VAL A 202 3.77 0.50 -1.14
CA VAL A 202 2.67 -0.26 -1.74
C VAL A 202 1.41 0.04 -0.93
N LEU A 203 0.39 0.55 -1.60
CA LEU A 203 -0.87 0.85 -0.92
C LEU A 203 -2.06 0.17 -1.59
N THR A 204 -3.05 -0.20 -0.79
CA THR A 204 -4.37 -0.57 -1.29
C THR A 204 -5.31 0.60 -1.13
N THR A 205 -6.22 0.74 -2.06
CA THR A 205 -7.30 1.73 -1.97
C THR A 205 -8.50 1.34 -2.82
N HIS A 206 -9.67 1.82 -2.43
CA HIS A 206 -10.85 1.88 -3.28
C HIS A 206 -11.14 3.33 -3.73
N ASN A 207 -10.32 4.30 -3.32
CA ASN A 207 -10.47 5.72 -3.64
C ASN A 207 -9.63 6.07 -4.87
N MET A 208 -10.31 6.43 -5.96
CA MET A 208 -9.67 6.77 -7.23
C MET A 208 -8.84 8.04 -7.19
N GLU A 209 -9.32 9.06 -6.45
CA GLU A 209 -8.59 10.31 -6.25
C GLU A 209 -7.25 10.06 -5.55
N GLU A 210 -7.22 9.15 -4.56
CA GLU A 210 -6.00 8.72 -3.88
C GLU A 210 -5.02 8.04 -4.85
N ALA A 211 -5.53 7.09 -5.64
CA ALA A 211 -4.73 6.37 -6.63
C ALA A 211 -4.16 7.32 -7.69
N GLU A 212 -4.97 8.27 -8.20
CA GLU A 212 -4.53 9.27 -9.18
C GLU A 212 -3.50 10.25 -8.62
N SER A 213 -3.66 10.65 -7.34
CA SER A 213 -2.84 11.69 -6.71
C SER A 213 -1.50 11.18 -6.21
N LEU A 214 -1.44 9.92 -5.74
CA LEU A 214 -0.27 9.37 -5.07
C LEU A 214 0.53 8.39 -5.93
N CYS A 215 -0.15 7.53 -6.70
CA CYS A 215 0.50 6.39 -7.27
C CYS A 215 1.22 6.71 -8.59
N HIS A 216 2.46 6.23 -8.71
CA HIS A 216 3.20 6.27 -9.98
C HIS A 216 2.62 5.25 -10.96
N ARG A 217 2.29 4.05 -10.46
CA ARG A 217 1.59 2.98 -11.18
C ARG A 217 0.53 2.38 -10.28
N ILE A 218 -0.50 1.86 -10.91
CA ILE A 218 -1.58 1.13 -10.24
C ILE A 218 -1.87 -0.18 -10.96
N ALA A 219 -2.27 -1.17 -10.18
CA ALA A 219 -2.94 -2.37 -10.65
C ALA A 219 -4.41 -2.28 -10.26
N ILE A 220 -5.31 -2.37 -11.25
CA ILE A 220 -6.75 -2.47 -11.00
C ILE A 220 -7.07 -3.93 -10.74
N MET A 221 -7.61 -4.22 -9.56
CA MET A 221 -7.93 -5.57 -9.12
C MET A 221 -9.45 -5.75 -8.98
N ASP A 222 -9.97 -6.82 -9.58
CA ASP A 222 -11.36 -7.23 -9.45
C ASP A 222 -11.47 -8.75 -9.42
N HIS A 223 -12.35 -9.29 -8.54
CA HIS A 223 -12.56 -10.73 -8.36
C HIS A 223 -11.26 -11.57 -8.30
N GLY A 224 -10.29 -11.10 -7.53
CA GLY A 224 -9.01 -11.77 -7.31
C GLY A 224 -8.00 -11.64 -8.45
N LYS A 225 -8.28 -10.90 -9.51
CA LYS A 225 -7.43 -10.77 -10.70
C LYS A 225 -7.02 -9.33 -10.97
N ILE A 226 -5.83 -9.16 -11.55
CA ILE A 226 -5.45 -7.87 -12.12
C ILE A 226 -6.08 -7.74 -13.50
N VAL A 227 -6.96 -6.74 -13.66
CA VAL A 227 -7.66 -6.47 -14.92
C VAL A 227 -6.94 -5.42 -15.79
N ALA A 228 -6.16 -4.54 -15.17
CA ALA A 228 -5.29 -3.60 -15.87
C ALA A 228 -4.15 -3.13 -14.96
N GLU A 229 -3.02 -2.71 -15.57
CA GLU A 229 -1.87 -2.15 -14.88
C GLU A 229 -1.25 -1.03 -15.71
N GLY A 230 -0.84 0.05 -15.06
CA GLY A 230 -0.18 1.18 -15.71
C GLY A 230 -0.13 2.44 -14.85
N THR A 231 0.39 3.53 -15.41
CA THR A 231 0.23 4.84 -14.76
C THR A 231 -1.23 5.27 -14.82
N PRO A 232 -1.75 6.02 -13.82
CA PRO A 232 -3.13 6.50 -13.86
C PRO A 232 -3.49 7.18 -15.18
N GLN A 233 -2.64 8.07 -15.66
CA GLN A 233 -2.84 8.81 -16.91
C GLN A 233 -2.91 7.89 -18.13
N LYS A 234 -2.05 6.84 -18.18
CA LYS A 234 -2.06 5.86 -19.28
C LYS A 234 -3.35 5.04 -19.29
N LEU A 235 -3.82 4.64 -18.12
CA LEU A 235 -5.07 3.86 -17.99
C LEU A 235 -6.28 4.71 -18.39
N ILE A 236 -6.34 5.97 -17.95
CA ILE A 236 -7.38 6.91 -18.37
C ILE A 236 -7.37 7.09 -19.88
N LEU A 237 -6.20 7.31 -20.49
CA LEU A 237 -6.10 7.48 -21.95
C LEU A 237 -6.54 6.25 -22.74
N LEU A 238 -6.30 5.05 -22.22
CA LEU A 238 -6.58 3.79 -22.92
C LEU A 238 -8.02 3.32 -22.78
N TYR A 239 -8.64 3.56 -21.63
CA TYR A 239 -9.90 2.91 -21.26
C TYR A 239 -11.04 3.88 -20.96
N ALA A 240 -10.78 5.14 -20.59
CA ALA A 240 -11.87 6.08 -20.39
C ALA A 240 -12.55 6.39 -21.73
N PRO A 241 -13.88 6.36 -21.80
CA PRO A 241 -14.60 6.66 -23.05
C PRO A 241 -14.34 8.10 -23.45
N ASP A 242 -14.22 8.34 -24.78
CA ASP A 242 -14.14 9.69 -25.31
C ASP A 242 -15.38 10.49 -24.86
N PRO A 243 -15.20 11.67 -24.24
CA PRO A 243 -16.34 12.44 -23.80
C PRO A 243 -17.16 12.91 -25.00
N PRO A 244 -18.50 12.76 -24.98
CA PRO A 244 -19.32 13.36 -26.02
C PRO A 244 -19.26 14.89 -25.89
N ALA A 245 -18.40 15.54 -26.68
CA ALA A 245 -18.37 16.97 -26.98
C ALA A 245 -18.33 17.96 -25.78
N ALA A 246 -17.74 17.63 -24.63
CA ALA A 246 -17.47 18.55 -23.53
C ALA A 246 -16.06 18.32 -22.96
N PRO A 247 -15.36 19.34 -22.42
CA PRO A 247 -13.98 19.22 -21.96
C PRO A 247 -13.91 18.58 -20.56
N LEU A 248 -14.38 17.36 -20.41
CA LEU A 248 -14.20 16.56 -19.23
C LEU A 248 -13.20 15.47 -19.57
N HIS A 249 -12.01 15.58 -19.02
CA HIS A 249 -11.03 14.50 -19.06
C HIS A 249 -11.64 13.28 -18.36
N GLY A 250 -11.60 12.10 -18.98
CA GLY A 250 -11.96 10.85 -18.34
C GLY A 250 -11.12 10.66 -17.06
N ASN A 251 -11.62 9.90 -16.10
CA ASN A 251 -10.96 9.62 -14.83
C ASN A 251 -10.83 8.11 -14.60
N LEU A 252 -10.19 7.70 -13.52
CA LEU A 252 -10.05 6.26 -13.18
C LEU A 252 -11.38 5.57 -12.89
N GLU A 253 -12.43 6.28 -12.50
CA GLU A 253 -13.77 5.72 -12.31
C GLU A 253 -14.35 5.23 -13.65
N ASP A 254 -14.18 6.02 -14.71
CA ASP A 254 -14.57 5.62 -16.07
C ASP A 254 -13.78 4.37 -16.52
N VAL A 255 -12.48 4.32 -16.24
CA VAL A 255 -11.63 3.15 -16.53
C VAL A 255 -12.15 1.91 -15.81
N PHE A 256 -12.42 2.04 -14.52
CA PHE A 256 -12.90 0.92 -13.71
C PHE A 256 -14.23 0.38 -14.24
N LEU A 257 -15.20 1.26 -14.52
CA LEU A 257 -16.50 0.89 -15.09
C LEU A 257 -16.38 0.13 -16.42
N VAL A 258 -15.48 0.58 -17.30
CA VAL A 258 -15.26 -0.06 -18.61
C VAL A 258 -14.65 -1.45 -18.45
N LEU A 259 -13.69 -1.62 -17.55
CA LEU A 259 -12.97 -2.88 -17.37
C LEU A 259 -13.75 -3.94 -16.60
N THR A 260 -14.57 -3.54 -15.64
CA THR A 260 -15.27 -4.47 -14.73
C THR A 260 -16.76 -4.60 -15.02
N GLY A 261 -17.34 -3.62 -15.73
CA GLY A 261 -18.78 -3.58 -16.06
C GLY A 261 -19.68 -3.13 -14.90
N HIS A 262 -19.12 -2.72 -13.76
CA HIS A 262 -19.87 -2.22 -12.60
C HIS A 262 -19.08 -1.12 -11.87
N ALA A 263 -19.81 -0.23 -11.15
CA ALA A 263 -19.20 0.77 -10.27
C ALA A 263 -18.48 0.08 -9.08
N LEU A 264 -17.54 0.82 -8.46
CA LEU A 264 -16.97 0.38 -7.18
C LEU A 264 -18.12 0.12 -6.19
N ARG A 265 -18.12 -1.05 -5.59
CA ARG A 265 -19.06 -1.37 -4.51
C ARG A 265 -18.51 -0.81 -3.21
N ASP A 266 -19.34 -0.06 -2.50
CA ASP A 266 -19.04 0.48 -1.16
C ASP A 266 -18.80 -0.64 -0.14
#